data_a724abefe8d906850101e822d83ee844
#
_entry.id   a724abefe8d906850101e822d83ee844
#
_cell.length_a   1.000
_cell.length_b   1.000
_cell.length_c   1.000
_cell.angle_alpha   90.00
_cell.angle_beta   90.00
_cell.angle_gamma   90.00
#
_symmetry.space_group_name_H-M   'P 1'
#
loop_
_entity.id
_entity.type
_entity.pdbx_description
1 polymer ?
#
loop_
_entity_poly.entity_id
_entity_poly.type
_entity_poly.pdbx_seq_one_letter_code
_entity_poly.pdbx_strand_id
1 'polypeptide(L)'
;MIDFSQQPWGLVLAGGGGKGSYQVGVFKALFEYNIFDKIVAISGSSVGAINGAVFSTGNQHTVEAAWDDITPEKMLGPDISLIDGHEGFVSRDGMNELIDNYLNLEEIADSDKTIYVSTCNFGRRDTGDSEINYFTLNKKKPDMIRKLILATSALPAISEPVLIDGEIHKDGGLLDNLPIKPLYDMGIRHFIVVELHQRDIPEELFPGAKFVFIRPSDDIGEFVDGTLDFTKAGVKRRSELGYYDAKRVLELTE
;
A
#
# COMPACT_ATOMS: atom_id res chain seq x y z
N MET A 1 -1.30 18.50 -20.61
CA MET A 1 -2.12 18.67 -19.41
C MET A 1 -2.95 17.42 -19.21
N ILE A 2 -2.87 16.85 -18.02
CA ILE A 2 -3.72 15.71 -17.63
C ILE A 2 -4.99 16.31 -17.05
N ASP A 3 -6.13 16.01 -17.68
CA ASP A 3 -7.41 16.50 -17.20
C ASP A 3 -8.02 15.51 -16.22
N PHE A 4 -7.97 15.83 -14.94
CA PHE A 4 -8.59 15.04 -13.87
C PHE A 4 -10.12 15.16 -13.82
N SER A 5 -10.74 16.07 -14.61
CA SER A 5 -12.18 16.36 -14.51
C SER A 5 -13.09 15.36 -15.20
N GLN A 6 -12.59 14.60 -16.16
CA GLN A 6 -13.44 13.94 -17.14
C GLN A 6 -13.60 12.42 -17.00
N GLN A 7 -12.79 11.75 -16.16
CA GLN A 7 -12.76 10.29 -16.13
C GLN A 7 -12.60 9.75 -14.70
N PRO A 8 -13.11 8.54 -14.41
CA PRO A 8 -12.80 7.86 -13.18
C PRO A 8 -11.32 7.47 -13.12
N TRP A 9 -10.66 7.78 -12.02
CA TRP A 9 -9.26 7.47 -11.78
C TRP A 9 -9.10 6.28 -10.85
N GLY A 10 -8.12 5.45 -11.15
CA GLY A 10 -7.60 4.41 -10.25
C GLY A 10 -6.33 4.90 -9.56
N LEU A 11 -6.20 4.62 -8.27
CA LEU A 11 -4.99 4.87 -7.50
C LEU A 11 -4.29 3.53 -7.24
N VAL A 12 -3.03 3.43 -7.67
CA VAL A 12 -2.20 2.23 -7.49
C VAL A 12 -1.04 2.56 -6.55
N LEU A 13 -0.91 1.78 -5.48
CA LEU A 13 0.03 2.05 -4.39
C LEU A 13 1.02 0.90 -4.23
N ALA A 14 2.31 1.20 -4.40
CA ALA A 14 3.39 0.24 -4.20
C ALA A 14 3.54 -0.20 -2.74
N GLY A 15 3.96 -1.45 -2.54
CA GLY A 15 4.50 -1.92 -1.27
C GLY A 15 5.92 -1.44 -1.03
N GLY A 16 6.37 -1.45 0.26
CA GLY A 16 7.72 -1.03 0.60
C GLY A 16 7.97 -0.72 2.09
N GLY A 17 7.16 -1.27 3.00
CA GLY A 17 7.33 -1.10 4.44
C GLY A 17 7.40 0.38 4.87
N GLY A 18 8.46 0.76 5.59
CA GLY A 18 8.69 2.13 6.08
C GLY A 18 8.68 3.20 4.98
N LYS A 19 9.04 2.83 3.72
CA LYS A 19 8.95 3.73 2.57
C LYS A 19 7.52 4.20 2.29
N GLY A 20 6.50 3.46 2.77
CA GLY A 20 5.09 3.83 2.65
C GLY A 20 4.73 5.18 3.27
N SER A 21 5.56 5.71 4.17
CA SER A 21 5.42 7.08 4.68
C SER A 21 5.49 8.15 3.58
N TYR A 22 6.14 7.89 2.45
CA TYR A 22 6.11 8.73 1.26
C TYR A 22 4.68 8.94 0.74
N GLN A 23 3.86 7.87 0.75
CA GLN A 23 2.47 7.93 0.27
C GLN A 23 1.59 8.85 1.13
N VAL A 24 1.92 9.04 2.42
CA VAL A 24 1.21 9.99 3.30
C VAL A 24 1.27 11.42 2.74
N GLY A 25 2.47 11.84 2.33
CA GLY A 25 2.66 13.14 1.69
C GLY A 25 1.93 13.25 0.35
N VAL A 26 1.96 12.17 -0.44
CA VAL A 26 1.19 12.11 -1.71
C VAL A 26 -0.30 12.29 -1.43
N PHE A 27 -0.86 11.61 -0.44
CA PHE A 27 -2.28 11.74 -0.09
C PHE A 27 -2.65 13.16 0.30
N LYS A 28 -1.79 13.83 1.08
CA LYS A 28 -1.98 15.24 1.42
C LYS A 28 -2.13 16.12 0.17
N ALA A 29 -1.27 15.94 -0.82
CA ALA A 29 -1.37 16.66 -2.08
C ALA A 29 -2.65 16.29 -2.86
N LEU A 30 -3.01 14.99 -2.92
CA LEU A 30 -4.23 14.55 -3.60
C LEU A 30 -5.50 15.16 -2.98
N PHE A 31 -5.55 15.34 -1.65
CA PHE A 31 -6.65 16.06 -0.99
C PHE A 31 -6.60 17.55 -1.29
N GLU A 32 -5.44 18.21 -1.19
CA GLU A 32 -5.26 19.65 -1.44
C GLU A 32 -5.67 20.05 -2.86
N TYR A 33 -5.39 19.19 -3.84
CA TYR A 33 -5.74 19.40 -5.25
C TYR A 33 -7.12 18.84 -5.64
N ASN A 34 -7.95 18.41 -4.67
CA ASN A 34 -9.28 17.84 -4.89
C ASN A 34 -9.31 16.63 -5.84
N ILE A 35 -8.25 15.83 -5.83
CA ILE A 35 -8.15 14.60 -6.64
C ILE A 35 -8.83 13.41 -5.95
N PHE A 36 -8.97 13.43 -4.62
CA PHE A 36 -9.57 12.35 -3.85
C PHE A 36 -10.93 11.90 -4.40
N ASP A 37 -11.82 12.85 -4.71
CA ASP A 37 -13.17 12.57 -5.22
C ASP A 37 -13.19 12.04 -6.67
N LYS A 38 -12.07 12.14 -7.39
CA LYS A 38 -11.93 11.60 -8.75
C LYS A 38 -11.48 10.14 -8.74
N ILE A 39 -10.91 9.67 -7.63
CA ILE A 39 -10.46 8.30 -7.45
C ILE A 39 -11.69 7.45 -7.10
N VAL A 40 -12.01 6.48 -7.94
CA VAL A 40 -13.14 5.56 -7.75
C VAL A 40 -12.70 4.17 -7.29
N ALA A 41 -11.43 3.84 -7.48
CA ALA A 41 -10.87 2.57 -7.02
C ALA A 41 -9.40 2.71 -6.65
N ILE A 42 -8.99 1.90 -5.68
CA ILE A 42 -7.65 1.88 -5.12
C ILE A 42 -7.15 0.44 -5.15
N SER A 43 -5.92 0.24 -5.53
CA SER A 43 -5.25 -1.05 -5.38
C SER A 43 -3.88 -0.86 -4.75
N GLY A 44 -3.49 -1.81 -3.93
CA GLY A 44 -2.19 -1.72 -3.27
C GLY A 44 -1.64 -3.08 -2.88
N SER A 45 -0.34 -3.10 -2.65
CA SER A 45 0.39 -4.24 -2.11
C SER A 45 1.05 -3.86 -0.80
N SER A 46 1.08 -4.78 0.18
CA SER A 46 1.78 -4.54 1.45
C SER A 46 1.35 -3.22 2.11
N VAL A 47 2.31 -2.37 2.50
CA VAL A 47 2.02 -1.04 3.06
C VAL A 47 1.12 -0.19 2.16
N GLY A 48 1.23 -0.33 0.83
CA GLY A 48 0.36 0.39 -0.12
C GLY A 48 -1.11 -0.04 0.01
N ALA A 49 -1.38 -1.31 0.30
CA ALA A 49 -2.73 -1.80 0.58
C ALA A 49 -3.28 -1.22 1.89
N ILE A 50 -2.46 -1.16 2.94
CA ILE A 50 -2.83 -0.60 4.25
C ILE A 50 -3.14 0.89 4.11
N ASN A 51 -2.22 1.65 3.52
CA ASN A 51 -2.38 3.08 3.29
C ASN A 51 -3.60 3.38 2.41
N GLY A 52 -3.81 2.59 1.35
CA GLY A 52 -4.95 2.72 0.45
C GLY A 52 -6.30 2.45 1.14
N ALA A 53 -6.34 1.45 2.03
CA ALA A 53 -7.53 1.15 2.83
C ALA A 53 -7.90 2.32 3.75
N VAL A 54 -6.92 2.90 4.47
CA VAL A 54 -7.17 4.09 5.30
C VAL A 54 -7.52 5.31 4.45
N PHE A 55 -6.79 5.54 3.34
CA PHE A 55 -7.06 6.66 2.43
C PHE A 55 -8.47 6.63 1.86
N SER A 56 -9.04 5.42 1.62
CA SER A 56 -10.37 5.25 1.03
C SER A 56 -11.51 5.84 1.89
N THR A 57 -11.29 5.99 3.19
CA THR A 57 -12.28 6.58 4.12
C THR A 57 -12.37 8.11 3.99
N GLY A 58 -11.46 8.74 3.25
CA GLY A 58 -11.43 10.20 3.10
C GLY A 58 -10.87 10.95 4.32
N ASN A 59 -10.38 10.24 5.32
CA ASN A 59 -9.84 10.86 6.54
C ASN A 59 -8.31 10.97 6.46
N GLN A 60 -7.82 12.11 5.96
CA GLN A 60 -6.38 12.39 5.88
C GLN A 60 -5.69 12.31 7.24
N HIS A 61 -6.30 12.83 8.30
CA HIS A 61 -5.71 12.86 9.64
C HIS A 61 -5.46 11.47 10.20
N THR A 62 -6.29 10.47 9.85
CA THR A 62 -6.09 9.09 10.31
C THR A 62 -4.80 8.49 9.73
N VAL A 63 -4.52 8.73 8.44
CA VAL A 63 -3.27 8.25 7.81
C VAL A 63 -2.06 8.90 8.46
N GLU A 64 -2.08 10.22 8.65
CA GLU A 64 -1.01 10.97 9.31
C GLU A 64 -0.79 10.47 10.74
N ALA A 65 -1.87 10.33 11.54
CA ALA A 65 -1.80 9.86 12.92
C ALA A 65 -1.25 8.44 13.04
N ALA A 66 -1.64 7.53 12.13
CA ALA A 66 -1.11 6.18 12.11
C ALA A 66 0.42 6.17 11.91
N TRP A 67 0.91 6.95 10.96
CA TRP A 67 2.36 7.06 10.72
C TRP A 67 3.10 7.83 11.82
N ASP A 68 2.43 8.76 12.49
CA ASP A 68 2.97 9.44 13.67
C ASP A 68 3.07 8.52 14.90
N ASP A 69 2.26 7.47 14.99
CA ASP A 69 2.30 6.49 16.09
C ASP A 69 3.26 5.32 15.81
N ILE A 70 3.60 5.05 14.56
CA ILE A 70 4.55 4.02 14.16
C ILE A 70 5.95 4.33 14.71
N THR A 71 6.59 3.34 15.33
CA THR A 71 8.00 3.37 15.75
C THR A 71 8.69 2.06 15.39
N PRO A 72 10.03 2.03 15.31
CA PRO A 72 10.77 0.79 15.08
C PRO A 72 10.42 -0.31 16.08
N GLU A 73 10.27 0.04 17.36
CA GLU A 73 9.98 -0.92 18.43
C GLU A 73 8.59 -1.56 18.26
N LYS A 74 7.59 -0.79 17.81
CA LYS A 74 6.24 -1.30 17.53
C LYS A 74 6.24 -2.22 16.32
N MET A 75 6.91 -1.84 15.25
CA MET A 75 6.85 -2.55 13.98
C MET A 75 7.79 -3.74 13.89
N LEU A 76 8.98 -3.65 14.49
CA LEU A 76 10.01 -4.68 14.37
C LEU A 76 10.10 -5.59 15.61
N GLY A 77 9.38 -5.27 16.69
CA GLY A 77 9.45 -5.99 17.95
C GLY A 77 10.76 -5.74 18.74
N PRO A 78 10.86 -6.26 19.97
CA PRO A 78 11.99 -5.99 20.87
C PRO A 78 13.32 -6.67 20.48
N ASP A 79 13.28 -7.73 19.67
CA ASP A 79 14.47 -8.50 19.26
C ASP A 79 14.92 -8.14 17.83
N ILE A 80 15.47 -6.94 17.66
CA ILE A 80 16.10 -6.50 16.40
C ILE A 80 17.51 -7.12 16.26
N SER A 81 17.73 -8.32 16.67
CA SER A 81 18.99 -9.00 16.34
C SER A 81 18.88 -9.65 14.96
N LEU A 82 19.23 -8.92 13.93
CA LEU A 82 19.37 -9.35 12.54
C LEU A 82 20.35 -10.53 12.31
N ILE A 83 20.84 -11.18 13.40
CA ILE A 83 22.03 -12.04 13.34
C ILE A 83 21.74 -13.50 13.65
N ASP A 84 20.61 -13.87 14.25
CA ASP A 84 20.39 -15.24 14.74
C ASP A 84 19.15 -15.95 14.18
N GLY A 85 18.93 -15.93 12.88
CA GLY A 85 18.09 -16.95 12.22
C GLY A 85 16.65 -17.15 12.74
N HIS A 86 16.11 -16.19 13.51
CA HIS A 86 14.72 -16.24 14.00
C HIS A 86 13.75 -15.67 12.97
N GLU A 87 12.75 -16.46 12.63
CA GLU A 87 11.62 -16.07 11.78
C GLU A 87 10.80 -14.99 12.50
N GLY A 88 10.66 -13.81 11.87
CA GLY A 88 9.71 -12.78 12.25
C GLY A 88 10.32 -11.49 12.80
N PHE A 89 10.69 -10.57 11.89
CA PHE A 89 11.17 -9.23 12.26
C PHE A 89 10.05 -8.18 12.32
N VAL A 90 8.92 -8.39 11.62
CA VAL A 90 7.75 -7.49 11.71
C VAL A 90 6.81 -8.03 12.78
N SER A 91 6.58 -7.23 13.82
CA SER A 91 5.71 -7.60 14.92
C SER A 91 4.26 -7.73 14.47
N ARG A 92 3.71 -8.94 14.58
CA ARG A 92 2.28 -9.17 14.35
C ARG A 92 1.43 -8.40 15.35
N ASP A 93 1.90 -8.26 16.59
CA ASP A 93 1.20 -7.50 17.63
C ASP A 93 1.20 -6.01 17.30
N GLY A 94 2.32 -5.45 16.83
CA GLY A 94 2.39 -4.06 16.39
C GLY A 94 1.48 -3.79 15.18
N MET A 95 1.40 -4.73 14.24
CA MET A 95 0.47 -4.61 13.11
C MET A 95 -1.00 -4.71 13.56
N ASN A 96 -1.34 -5.60 14.49
CA ASN A 96 -2.69 -5.69 15.05
C ASN A 96 -3.06 -4.43 15.82
N GLU A 97 -2.15 -3.87 16.63
CA GLU A 97 -2.36 -2.60 17.33
C GLU A 97 -2.64 -1.45 16.35
N LEU A 98 -1.88 -1.38 15.26
CA LEU A 98 -2.10 -0.39 14.21
C LEU A 98 -3.47 -0.55 13.55
N ILE A 99 -3.87 -1.78 13.24
CA ILE A 99 -5.20 -2.07 12.69
C ILE A 99 -6.29 -1.64 13.68
N ASP A 100 -6.17 -2.00 14.96
CA ASP A 100 -7.17 -1.70 15.98
C ASP A 100 -7.33 -0.20 16.25
N ASN A 101 -6.23 0.55 16.19
CA ASN A 101 -6.23 1.97 16.51
C ASN A 101 -6.62 2.86 15.34
N TYR A 102 -6.31 2.46 14.10
CA TYR A 102 -6.38 3.38 12.95
C TYR A 102 -7.22 2.86 11.78
N LEU A 103 -7.55 1.58 11.69
CA LEU A 103 -8.36 1.05 10.60
C LEU A 103 -9.80 0.83 11.06
N ASN A 104 -10.71 1.72 10.68
CA ASN A 104 -12.14 1.46 10.82
C ASN A 104 -12.59 0.47 9.75
N LEU A 105 -12.59 -0.82 10.13
CA LEU A 105 -12.83 -1.93 9.19
C LEU A 105 -14.26 -1.92 8.62
N GLU A 106 -15.25 -1.43 9.37
CA GLU A 106 -16.62 -1.24 8.89
C GLU A 106 -16.66 -0.13 7.83
N GLU A 107 -16.02 1.00 8.08
CA GLU A 107 -15.98 2.12 7.14
C GLU A 107 -15.24 1.75 5.85
N ILE A 108 -14.16 0.97 5.96
CA ILE A 108 -13.44 0.41 4.81
C ILE A 108 -14.34 -0.53 4.00
N ALA A 109 -15.12 -1.39 4.69
CA ALA A 109 -16.07 -2.30 4.02
C ALA A 109 -17.17 -1.55 3.28
N ASP A 110 -17.61 -0.42 3.79
CA ASP A 110 -18.70 0.42 3.27
C ASP A 110 -18.21 1.57 2.36
N SER A 111 -16.90 1.67 2.13
CA SER A 111 -16.32 2.69 1.25
C SER A 111 -16.99 2.71 -0.13
N ASP A 112 -17.23 3.91 -0.66
CA ASP A 112 -17.70 4.14 -2.03
C ASP A 112 -16.63 3.84 -3.09
N LYS A 113 -15.36 3.80 -2.68
CA LYS A 113 -14.24 3.42 -3.54
C LYS A 113 -14.03 1.91 -3.50
N THR A 114 -13.82 1.27 -4.64
CA THR A 114 -13.45 -0.15 -4.67
C THR A 114 -12.00 -0.31 -4.24
N ILE A 115 -11.73 -1.15 -3.24
CA ILE A 115 -10.40 -1.32 -2.68
C ILE A 115 -9.91 -2.73 -2.95
N TYR A 116 -8.79 -2.85 -3.68
CA TYR A 116 -8.12 -4.13 -3.92
C TYR A 116 -6.81 -4.24 -3.15
N VAL A 117 -6.58 -5.41 -2.59
CA VAL A 117 -5.29 -5.81 -2.00
C VAL A 117 -4.75 -7.02 -2.74
N SER A 118 -3.44 -7.05 -2.97
CA SER A 118 -2.75 -8.19 -3.58
C SER A 118 -2.16 -9.11 -2.52
N THR A 119 -2.17 -10.41 -2.76
CA THR A 119 -1.48 -11.42 -1.95
C THR A 119 -0.88 -12.48 -2.85
N CYS A 120 0.24 -13.08 -2.44
CA CYS A 120 0.79 -14.28 -3.06
C CYS A 120 0.21 -15.51 -2.39
N ASN A 121 -0.49 -16.33 -3.15
CA ASN A 121 -1.07 -17.59 -2.70
C ASN A 121 -0.11 -18.75 -3.01
N PHE A 122 0.29 -19.50 -2.00
CA PHE A 122 1.18 -20.68 -2.07
C PHE A 122 0.40 -22.00 -1.96
N GLY A 123 -0.93 -21.95 -2.03
CA GLY A 123 -1.79 -23.11 -1.89
C GLY A 123 -1.82 -23.66 -0.46
N ARG A 124 -2.23 -24.94 -0.33
CA ARG A 124 -2.37 -25.62 0.97
C ARG A 124 -1.05 -26.11 1.55
N ARG A 125 -0.04 -26.20 0.72
CA ARG A 125 1.33 -26.58 1.09
C ARG A 125 2.27 -25.64 0.36
N ASP A 126 3.16 -25.02 1.09
CA ASP A 126 4.20 -24.18 0.50
C ASP A 126 5.18 -25.06 -0.29
N THR A 127 4.87 -25.27 -1.57
CA THR A 127 5.68 -26.07 -2.51
C THR A 127 6.66 -25.20 -3.32
N GLY A 128 6.65 -23.89 -3.08
CA GLY A 128 7.43 -22.91 -3.84
C GLY A 128 6.68 -22.33 -5.05
N ASP A 129 5.64 -22.99 -5.55
CA ASP A 129 4.77 -22.43 -6.57
C ASP A 129 3.83 -21.41 -5.93
N SER A 130 3.65 -20.28 -6.58
CA SER A 130 2.77 -19.23 -6.09
C SER A 130 2.06 -18.50 -7.20
N GLU A 131 0.87 -18.00 -6.91
CA GLU A 131 0.09 -17.17 -7.82
C GLU A 131 -0.33 -15.87 -7.14
N ILE A 132 -0.53 -14.84 -7.95
CA ILE A 132 -1.06 -13.57 -7.46
C ILE A 132 -2.57 -13.64 -7.31
N ASN A 133 -3.07 -13.25 -6.14
CA ASN A 133 -4.50 -13.08 -5.91
C ASN A 133 -4.81 -11.62 -5.57
N TYR A 134 -5.95 -11.14 -6.08
CA TYR A 134 -6.48 -9.83 -5.78
C TYR A 134 -7.83 -9.97 -5.06
N PHE A 135 -7.93 -9.36 -3.89
CA PHE A 135 -9.14 -9.38 -3.09
C PHE A 135 -9.69 -7.96 -2.91
N THR A 136 -11.01 -7.81 -3.05
CA THR A 136 -11.68 -6.58 -2.63
C THR A 136 -11.87 -6.57 -1.12
N LEU A 137 -11.75 -5.41 -0.49
CA LEU A 137 -12.11 -5.23 0.93
C LEU A 137 -13.59 -4.89 1.10
N ASN A 138 -14.20 -4.28 0.10
CA ASN A 138 -15.61 -3.86 0.14
C ASN A 138 -16.56 -5.01 0.46
N LYS A 139 -17.54 -4.74 1.32
CA LYS A 139 -18.59 -5.68 1.76
C LYS A 139 -18.09 -6.96 2.44
N LYS A 140 -16.83 -6.99 2.84
CA LYS A 140 -16.31 -8.10 3.64
C LYS A 140 -16.51 -7.84 5.12
N LYS A 141 -16.58 -8.92 5.89
CA LYS A 141 -16.62 -8.83 7.35
C LYS A 141 -15.28 -8.28 7.88
N PRO A 142 -15.29 -7.52 8.99
CA PRO A 142 -14.08 -6.98 9.61
C PRO A 142 -12.94 -7.99 9.79
N ASP A 143 -13.25 -9.18 10.28
CA ASP A 143 -12.26 -10.25 10.47
C ASP A 143 -11.58 -10.68 9.16
N MET A 144 -12.31 -10.68 8.04
CA MET A 144 -11.75 -11.01 6.73
C MET A 144 -10.88 -9.87 6.22
N ILE A 145 -11.30 -8.60 6.41
CA ILE A 145 -10.49 -7.43 6.06
C ILE A 145 -9.18 -7.47 6.82
N ARG A 146 -9.22 -7.71 8.14
CA ARG A 146 -8.03 -7.87 8.98
C ARG A 146 -7.10 -8.95 8.43
N LYS A 147 -7.63 -10.13 8.11
CA LYS A 147 -6.84 -11.21 7.52
C LYS A 147 -6.16 -10.82 6.22
N LEU A 148 -6.88 -10.13 5.33
CA LEU A 148 -6.36 -9.67 4.05
C LEU A 148 -5.26 -8.61 4.22
N ILE A 149 -5.42 -7.68 5.15
CA ILE A 149 -4.39 -6.68 5.51
C ILE A 149 -3.13 -7.36 6.07
N LEU A 150 -3.29 -8.34 6.96
CA LEU A 150 -2.16 -9.10 7.49
C LEU A 150 -1.48 -9.96 6.40
N ALA A 151 -2.26 -10.55 5.48
CA ALA A 151 -1.72 -11.37 4.40
C ALA A 151 -0.92 -10.56 3.39
N THR A 152 -1.44 -9.39 2.96
CA THR A 152 -0.75 -8.53 1.99
C THR A 152 0.55 -7.97 2.52
N SER A 153 0.74 -7.91 3.84
CA SER A 153 1.96 -7.41 4.51
C SER A 153 2.83 -8.52 5.12
N ALA A 154 2.51 -9.79 4.85
CA ALA A 154 3.26 -10.94 5.38
C ALA A 154 4.53 -11.20 4.54
N LEU A 155 5.58 -10.40 4.74
CA LEU A 155 6.88 -10.54 4.06
C LEU A 155 7.53 -11.88 4.44
N PRO A 156 8.02 -12.68 3.47
CA PRO A 156 8.74 -13.92 3.74
C PRO A 156 9.96 -13.70 4.63
N ALA A 157 10.23 -14.63 5.51
CA ALA A 157 11.31 -14.61 6.51
C ALA A 157 11.23 -13.44 7.52
N ILE A 158 10.21 -12.58 7.42
CA ILE A 158 10.05 -11.41 8.29
C ILE A 158 8.72 -11.42 9.01
N SER A 159 7.70 -12.08 8.45
CA SER A 159 6.37 -12.19 9.05
C SER A 159 5.79 -13.58 8.83
N GLU A 160 4.95 -14.02 9.77
CA GLU A 160 4.21 -15.27 9.61
C GLU A 160 3.21 -15.17 8.44
N PRO A 161 3.08 -16.23 7.63
CA PRO A 161 2.06 -16.29 6.60
C PRO A 161 0.65 -16.31 7.20
N VAL A 162 -0.35 -15.96 6.40
CA VAL A 162 -1.75 -15.94 6.81
C VAL A 162 -2.52 -17.02 6.07
N LEU A 163 -3.35 -17.79 6.79
CA LEU A 163 -4.25 -18.76 6.19
C LEU A 163 -5.57 -18.10 5.79
N ILE A 164 -5.89 -18.14 4.50
CA ILE A 164 -7.19 -17.74 3.94
C ILE A 164 -7.79 -18.96 3.25
N ASP A 165 -8.96 -19.39 3.69
CA ASP A 165 -9.67 -20.58 3.18
C ASP A 165 -8.81 -21.87 3.13
N GLY A 166 -7.86 -21.98 4.07
CA GLY A 166 -6.95 -23.11 4.20
C GLY A 166 -5.74 -23.07 3.27
N GLU A 167 -5.52 -21.95 2.56
CA GLU A 167 -4.36 -21.72 1.72
C GLU A 167 -3.43 -20.67 2.34
N ILE A 168 -2.13 -20.82 2.07
CA ILE A 168 -1.06 -19.98 2.63
C ILE A 168 -0.92 -18.74 1.78
N HIS A 169 -1.14 -17.55 2.38
CA HIS A 169 -0.94 -16.26 1.73
C HIS A 169 0.21 -15.49 2.37
N LYS A 170 1.01 -14.87 1.52
CA LYS A 170 2.13 -13.98 1.86
C LYS A 170 1.99 -12.65 1.13
N ASP A 171 2.94 -11.73 1.38
CA ASP A 171 2.96 -10.38 0.80
C ASP A 171 2.82 -10.40 -0.74
N GLY A 172 1.85 -9.65 -1.25
CA GLY A 172 1.56 -9.56 -2.68
C GLY A 172 2.67 -8.92 -3.50
N GLY A 173 3.48 -8.07 -2.88
CA GLY A 173 4.60 -7.38 -3.53
C GLY A 173 5.70 -8.31 -4.05
N LEU A 174 5.68 -9.59 -3.66
CA LEU A 174 6.59 -10.60 -4.20
C LEU A 174 6.34 -10.86 -5.69
N LEU A 175 5.08 -10.85 -6.12
CA LEU A 175 4.71 -11.12 -7.51
C LEU A 175 4.18 -9.87 -8.22
N ASP A 176 3.39 -9.04 -7.54
CA ASP A 176 2.84 -7.81 -8.10
C ASP A 176 2.82 -6.69 -7.06
N ASN A 177 3.87 -5.86 -7.11
CA ASN A 177 4.02 -4.73 -6.19
C ASN A 177 3.26 -3.48 -6.64
N LEU A 178 2.77 -3.44 -7.87
CA LEU A 178 1.95 -2.36 -8.44
C LEU A 178 0.70 -2.96 -9.09
N PRO A 179 -0.32 -3.34 -8.32
CA PRO A 179 -1.46 -4.11 -8.80
C PRO A 179 -2.42 -3.27 -9.68
N ILE A 180 -1.99 -2.95 -10.90
CA ILE A 180 -2.77 -2.22 -11.90
C ILE A 180 -3.91 -3.09 -12.44
N LYS A 181 -3.61 -4.38 -12.65
CA LYS A 181 -4.51 -5.32 -13.33
C LYS A 181 -5.94 -5.34 -12.77
N PRO A 182 -6.21 -5.43 -11.46
CA PRO A 182 -7.59 -5.51 -10.97
C PRO A 182 -8.40 -4.24 -11.29
N LEU A 183 -7.77 -3.07 -11.29
CA LEU A 183 -8.44 -1.82 -11.66
C LEU A 183 -8.64 -1.72 -13.18
N TYR A 184 -7.68 -2.17 -13.97
CA TYR A 184 -7.79 -2.21 -15.42
C TYR A 184 -8.92 -3.15 -15.87
N ASP A 185 -9.06 -4.32 -15.23
CA ASP A 185 -10.13 -5.29 -15.48
C ASP A 185 -11.54 -4.74 -15.12
N MET A 186 -11.61 -3.80 -14.16
CA MET A 186 -12.82 -3.04 -13.85
C MET A 186 -13.22 -2.04 -14.95
N GLY A 187 -12.39 -1.83 -15.97
CA GLY A 187 -12.60 -0.86 -17.03
C GLY A 187 -11.98 0.51 -16.79
N ILE A 188 -11.23 0.70 -15.70
CA ILE A 188 -10.48 1.94 -15.45
C ILE A 188 -9.34 2.05 -16.47
N ARG A 189 -9.12 3.26 -16.98
CA ARG A 189 -8.10 3.54 -17.99
C ARG A 189 -7.21 4.74 -17.64
N HIS A 190 -7.47 5.41 -16.52
CA HIS A 190 -6.65 6.51 -16.02
C HIS A 190 -6.14 6.14 -14.62
N PHE A 191 -4.84 6.16 -14.45
CA PHE A 191 -4.18 5.67 -13.24
C PHE A 191 -3.24 6.72 -12.66
N ILE A 192 -3.34 6.96 -11.36
CA ILE A 192 -2.29 7.57 -10.55
C ILE A 192 -1.52 6.41 -9.93
N VAL A 193 -0.23 6.32 -10.24
CA VAL A 193 0.64 5.26 -9.73
C VAL A 193 1.68 5.86 -8.80
N VAL A 194 1.64 5.46 -7.54
CA VAL A 194 2.61 5.91 -6.52
C VAL A 194 3.64 4.81 -6.33
N GLU A 195 4.81 5.02 -6.89
CA GLU A 195 5.93 4.11 -6.79
C GLU A 195 6.79 4.42 -5.56
N LEU A 196 7.34 3.37 -4.95
CA LEU A 196 8.34 3.45 -3.87
C LEU A 196 9.71 2.90 -4.31
N HIS A 197 9.75 2.33 -5.50
CA HIS A 197 10.95 1.88 -6.22
C HIS A 197 10.72 2.17 -7.69
N GLN A 198 11.75 2.61 -8.36
CA GLN A 198 11.66 2.81 -9.80
C GLN A 198 11.49 1.45 -10.50
N ARG A 199 10.35 1.25 -11.11
CA ARG A 199 10.04 0.06 -11.92
C ARG A 199 9.44 0.48 -13.25
N ASP A 200 9.79 -0.23 -14.30
CA ASP A 200 9.14 -0.07 -15.59
C ASP A 200 7.81 -0.85 -15.56
N ILE A 201 6.72 -0.14 -15.83
CA ILE A 201 5.44 -0.77 -16.06
C ILE A 201 5.38 -1.12 -17.55
N PRO A 202 5.15 -2.39 -17.89
CA PRO A 202 4.96 -2.76 -19.29
C PRO A 202 3.60 -2.24 -19.77
N GLU A 203 3.59 -0.99 -20.26
CA GLU A 203 2.38 -0.27 -20.67
C GLU A 203 1.62 -1.03 -21.78
N GLU A 204 2.32 -1.84 -22.56
CA GLU A 204 1.74 -2.72 -23.58
C GLU A 204 0.77 -3.77 -23.01
N LEU A 205 0.85 -4.08 -21.71
CA LEU A 205 -0.10 -4.96 -21.04
C LEU A 205 -1.43 -4.27 -20.72
N PHE A 206 -1.49 -2.93 -20.84
CA PHE A 206 -2.65 -2.12 -20.48
C PHE A 206 -3.07 -1.20 -21.65
N PRO A 207 -3.50 -1.75 -22.80
CA PRO A 207 -3.86 -0.95 -23.98
C PRO A 207 -4.90 0.14 -23.66
N GLY A 208 -4.60 1.36 -24.07
CA GLY A 208 -5.47 2.52 -23.86
C GLY A 208 -5.45 3.10 -22.45
N ALA A 209 -4.63 2.57 -21.55
CA ALA A 209 -4.41 3.16 -20.24
C ALA A 209 -3.53 4.41 -20.35
N LYS A 210 -3.78 5.35 -19.42
CA LYS A 210 -2.96 6.54 -19.21
C LYS A 210 -2.49 6.56 -17.77
N PHE A 211 -1.20 6.82 -17.58
CA PHE A 211 -0.55 6.78 -16.29
C PHE A 211 -0.02 8.15 -15.89
N VAL A 212 -0.29 8.52 -14.65
CA VAL A 212 0.35 9.62 -13.93
C VAL A 212 1.22 9.00 -12.84
N PHE A 213 2.52 9.08 -13.00
CA PHE A 213 3.47 8.54 -12.05
C PHE A 213 3.86 9.59 -11.03
N ILE A 214 3.74 9.23 -9.75
CA ILE A 214 4.33 9.97 -8.63
C ILE A 214 5.46 9.10 -8.09
N ARG A 215 6.68 9.58 -8.22
CA ARG A 215 7.93 8.86 -7.92
C ARG A 215 8.82 9.68 -7.01
N PRO A 216 9.54 9.04 -6.07
CA PRO A 216 10.53 9.74 -5.28
C PRO A 216 11.58 10.42 -6.18
N SER A 217 11.75 11.74 -6.00
CA SER A 217 12.77 12.54 -6.71
C SER A 217 14.14 12.48 -6.03
N ASP A 218 14.20 11.86 -4.85
CA ASP A 218 15.41 11.63 -4.06
C ASP A 218 15.37 10.23 -3.46
N ASP A 219 16.50 9.75 -2.98
CA ASP A 219 16.63 8.45 -2.35
C ASP A 219 15.75 8.34 -1.10
N ILE A 220 14.92 7.31 -1.04
CA ILE A 220 14.07 6.97 0.12
C ILE A 220 14.57 5.74 0.90
N GLY A 221 15.80 5.31 0.63
CA GLY A 221 16.50 4.21 1.24
C GLY A 221 16.26 2.85 0.55
N GLU A 222 17.08 1.89 0.88
CA GLU A 222 17.00 0.50 0.40
C GLU A 222 16.19 -0.38 1.38
N PHE A 223 16.64 -1.61 1.64
CA PHE A 223 15.91 -2.53 2.50
C PHE A 223 16.01 -2.12 3.98
N VAL A 224 17.21 -1.89 4.50
CA VAL A 224 17.45 -1.61 5.93
C VAL A 224 17.07 -0.18 6.29
N ASP A 225 17.55 0.79 5.52
CA ASP A 225 17.40 2.23 5.76
C ASP A 225 16.17 2.85 5.08
N GLY A 226 15.34 2.01 4.47
CA GLY A 226 14.09 2.38 3.80
C GLY A 226 12.93 1.48 4.23
N THR A 227 12.94 0.21 3.78
CA THR A 227 11.82 -0.72 4.04
C THR A 227 11.66 -1.03 5.54
N LEU A 228 12.75 -1.16 6.28
CA LEU A 228 12.75 -1.39 7.74
C LEU A 228 12.93 -0.12 8.57
N ASP A 229 13.05 1.06 7.93
CA ASP A 229 13.17 2.34 8.65
C ASP A 229 11.80 2.91 9.00
N PHE A 230 11.40 2.71 10.26
CA PHE A 230 10.21 3.30 10.88
C PHE A 230 10.56 4.42 11.85
N THR A 231 11.76 5.01 11.76
CA THR A 231 12.17 6.15 12.58
C THR A 231 11.34 7.38 12.26
N LYS A 232 11.07 8.22 13.28
CA LYS A 232 10.33 9.48 13.11
C LYS A 232 10.99 10.40 12.07
N ALA A 233 12.32 10.44 12.04
CA ALA A 233 13.08 11.23 11.07
C ALA A 233 12.88 10.72 9.64
N GLY A 234 12.98 9.41 9.44
CA GLY A 234 12.76 8.76 8.15
C GLY A 234 11.33 8.94 7.65
N VAL A 235 10.34 8.71 8.51
CA VAL A 235 8.90 8.92 8.21
C VAL A 235 8.65 10.36 7.77
N LYS A 236 9.10 11.34 8.55
CA LYS A 236 8.92 12.75 8.25
C LYS A 236 9.57 13.14 6.92
N ARG A 237 10.83 12.78 6.72
CA ARG A 237 11.58 13.08 5.48
C ARG A 237 10.86 12.54 4.25
N ARG A 238 10.43 11.27 4.29
CA ARG A 238 9.74 10.63 3.15
C ARG A 238 8.36 11.22 2.91
N SER A 239 7.61 11.54 3.96
CA SER A 239 6.30 12.18 3.82
C SER A 239 6.43 13.60 3.21
N GLU A 240 7.39 14.42 3.66
CA GLU A 240 7.65 15.72 3.05
C GLU A 240 8.04 15.59 1.58
N LEU A 241 8.93 14.65 1.24
CA LEU A 241 9.32 14.38 -0.14
C LEU A 241 8.11 13.99 -1.00
N GLY A 242 7.27 13.06 -0.51
CA GLY A 242 6.07 12.61 -1.22
C GLY A 242 5.08 13.74 -1.52
N TYR A 243 4.92 14.67 -0.57
CA TYR A 243 4.08 15.86 -0.78
C TYR A 243 4.62 16.74 -1.91
N TYR A 244 5.90 17.06 -1.89
CA TYR A 244 6.49 17.94 -2.92
C TYR A 244 6.56 17.28 -4.29
N ASP A 245 6.82 15.97 -4.36
CA ASP A 245 6.82 15.24 -5.63
C ASP A 245 5.41 15.16 -6.24
N ALA A 246 4.40 14.85 -5.43
CA ALA A 246 3.02 14.83 -5.88
C ALA A 246 2.57 16.23 -6.34
N LYS A 247 2.84 17.25 -5.53
CA LYS A 247 2.52 18.64 -5.87
C LYS A 247 3.10 19.05 -7.22
N ARG A 248 4.39 18.76 -7.46
CA ARG A 248 5.06 19.05 -8.74
C ARG A 248 4.38 18.36 -9.92
N VAL A 249 4.00 17.10 -9.77
CA VAL A 249 3.28 16.33 -10.82
C VAL A 249 1.91 16.95 -11.08
N LEU A 250 1.16 17.28 -10.03
CA LEU A 250 -0.19 17.83 -10.12
C LEU A 250 -0.18 19.26 -10.70
N GLU A 251 0.79 20.11 -10.34
CA GLU A 251 0.93 21.48 -10.88
C GLU A 251 1.34 21.49 -12.37
N LEU A 252 2.08 20.50 -12.85
CA LEU A 252 2.40 20.37 -14.27
C LEU A 252 1.19 19.94 -15.12
N THR A 253 0.11 19.55 -14.47
CA THR A 253 -1.13 19.06 -15.10
C THR A 253 -2.24 20.10 -15.16
N GLU A 254 -2.12 21.23 -14.45
CA GLU A 254 -2.97 22.41 -14.58
C GLU A 254 -2.51 23.28 -15.79
#